data_53bfc862d3c8cdd0777a0a9a98bfa4db
#
_entry.id   53bfc862d3c8cdd0777a0a9a98bfa4db
#
_cell.length_a   1.000
_cell.length_b   1.000
_cell.length_c   1.000
_cell.angle_alpha   90.00
_cell.angle_beta   90.00
_cell.angle_gamma   90.00
#
_symmetry.space_group_name_H-M   'P 1'
#
loop_
_entity.id
_entity.type
_entity.pdbx_description
1 polymer ?
#
loop_
_entity_poly.entity_id
_entity_poly.type
_entity_poly.pdbx_seq_one_letter_code
_entity_poly.pdbx_strand_id
1 'polypeptide(L)'
;MSVAVIIDLPNGNEQRYEQVIATVFPEDKLPEGWLVHIAGPIEGGWRVVNVVPSQEEFETFANDRLRPAFEQAGEPDIVPQFTFFPVYKLIQTGTERS
;
A
#
# COMPACT_ATOMS: atom_id res chain seq x y z
N MET A 1 -13.78 7.39 10.54
CA MET A 1 -12.40 7.67 10.96
C MET A 1 -11.44 6.96 10.03
N SER A 2 -10.45 7.68 9.54
CA SER A 2 -9.47 7.08 8.65
C SER A 2 -8.56 6.12 9.41
N VAL A 3 -7.98 5.19 8.67
CA VAL A 3 -7.11 4.17 9.23
C VAL A 3 -5.81 4.16 8.44
N ALA A 4 -4.70 4.08 9.14
CA ALA A 4 -3.40 3.92 8.52
C ALA A 4 -3.09 2.44 8.40
N VAL A 5 -2.57 2.03 7.25
CA VAL A 5 -2.21 0.65 6.98
C VAL A 5 -0.73 0.60 6.62
N ILE A 6 0.04 -0.11 7.41
CA ILE A 6 1.45 -0.34 7.12
C ILE A 6 1.56 -1.74 6.53
N ILE A 7 2.13 -1.83 5.34
CA ILE A 7 2.30 -3.11 4.67
C ILE A 7 3.79 -3.35 4.53
N ASP A 8 4.30 -4.35 5.24
CA ASP A 8 5.69 -4.73 5.14
C ASP A 8 5.82 -5.94 4.23
N LEU A 9 6.73 -5.85 3.27
CA LEU A 9 6.91 -6.84 2.24
C LEU A 9 8.32 -7.41 2.35
N PRO A 10 8.50 -8.46 3.15
CA PRO A 10 9.82 -9.09 3.24
C PRO A 10 10.26 -9.55 1.86
N ASN A 11 11.52 -9.34 1.53
CA ASN A 11 12.08 -9.67 0.22
C ASN A 11 11.54 -8.79 -0.91
N GLY A 12 10.78 -7.75 -0.59
CA GLY A 12 10.34 -6.80 -1.59
C GLY A 12 11.45 -5.86 -2.00
N ASN A 13 11.29 -5.23 -3.15
CA ASN A 13 12.22 -4.23 -3.63
C ASN A 13 11.50 -3.32 -4.61
N GLU A 14 12.22 -2.33 -5.11
CA GLU A 14 11.64 -1.35 -6.01
C GLU A 14 11.03 -2.00 -7.24
N GLN A 15 11.75 -2.92 -7.87
CA GLN A 15 11.29 -3.54 -9.09
C GLN A 15 10.00 -4.32 -8.87
N ARG A 16 9.94 -5.10 -7.80
CA ARG A 16 8.75 -5.88 -7.49
C ARG A 16 7.58 -4.98 -7.14
N TYR A 17 7.88 -3.91 -6.40
CA TYR A 17 6.84 -2.95 -6.06
C TYR A 17 6.24 -2.33 -7.31
N GLU A 18 7.07 -1.91 -8.25
CA GLU A 18 6.55 -1.27 -9.45
C GLU A 18 5.68 -2.19 -10.28
N GLN A 19 6.01 -3.48 -10.31
CA GLN A 19 5.18 -4.43 -11.04
C GLN A 19 3.77 -4.53 -10.46
N VAL A 20 3.68 -4.58 -9.14
CA VAL A 20 2.39 -4.70 -8.48
C VAL A 20 1.61 -3.40 -8.59
N ILE A 21 2.29 -2.27 -8.39
CA ILE A 21 1.64 -0.97 -8.40
C ILE A 21 1.05 -0.65 -9.79
N ALA A 22 1.73 -1.03 -10.85
CA ALA A 22 1.21 -0.78 -12.19
C ALA A 22 -0.15 -1.43 -12.40
N THR A 23 -0.38 -2.56 -11.74
CA THR A 23 -1.66 -3.25 -11.83
C THR A 23 -2.69 -2.68 -10.86
N VAL A 24 -2.25 -2.37 -9.64
CA VAL A 24 -3.16 -1.99 -8.55
C VAL A 24 -3.57 -0.52 -8.63
N PHE A 25 -2.61 0.35 -8.94
CA PHE A 25 -2.88 1.79 -9.07
C PHE A 25 -2.42 2.27 -10.44
N PRO A 26 -3.16 1.91 -11.51
CA PRO A 26 -2.76 2.36 -12.85
C PRO A 26 -2.70 3.88 -12.87
N GLU A 27 -1.65 4.41 -13.50
CA GLU A 27 -1.44 5.84 -13.63
C GLU A 27 -1.28 6.54 -12.28
N ASP A 28 -0.87 5.77 -11.26
CA ASP A 28 -0.63 6.30 -9.91
C ASP A 28 -1.87 6.95 -9.29
N LYS A 29 -3.03 6.40 -9.62
CA LYS A 29 -4.27 6.93 -9.07
C LYS A 29 -4.76 6.08 -7.93
N LEU A 30 -5.03 6.72 -6.79
CA LEU A 30 -5.56 6.04 -5.62
C LEU A 30 -7.07 5.90 -5.71
N PRO A 31 -7.63 4.87 -5.08
CA PRO A 31 -9.08 4.78 -4.98
C PRO A 31 -9.67 5.99 -4.27
N GLU A 32 -10.92 6.27 -4.57
CA GLU A 32 -11.60 7.39 -3.97
C GLU A 32 -11.62 7.27 -2.46
N GLY A 33 -11.33 8.36 -1.77
CA GLY A 33 -11.34 8.39 -0.31
C GLY A 33 -10.01 8.05 0.33
N TRP A 34 -9.07 7.48 -0.44
CA TRP A 34 -7.72 7.23 0.08
C TRP A 34 -6.95 8.53 0.07
N LEU A 35 -6.21 8.80 1.13
CA LEU A 35 -5.58 10.10 1.32
C LEU A 35 -4.09 10.09 1.07
N VAL A 36 -3.42 8.95 1.32
CA VAL A 36 -1.96 8.90 1.28
C VAL A 36 -1.53 7.53 0.81
N HIS A 37 -0.49 7.51 -0.02
CA HIS A 37 0.24 6.29 -0.36
C HIS A 37 1.71 6.65 -0.43
N ILE A 38 2.52 6.04 0.42
CA ILE A 38 3.97 6.23 0.36
C ILE A 38 4.63 4.86 0.39
N ALA A 39 5.83 4.78 -0.15
CA ALA A 39 6.54 3.51 -0.22
C ALA A 39 8.03 3.76 -0.23
N GLY A 40 8.77 2.81 0.31
CA GLY A 40 10.21 2.89 0.32
C GLY A 40 10.86 1.65 0.88
N PRO A 41 12.19 1.57 0.81
CA PRO A 41 12.90 0.39 1.28
C PRO A 41 13.02 0.37 2.80
N ILE A 42 13.02 -0.83 3.34
CA ILE A 42 13.36 -1.07 4.74
C ILE A 42 14.38 -2.19 4.74
N GLU A 43 14.99 -2.42 5.89
CA GLU A 43 15.93 -3.51 6.00
C GLU A 43 15.23 -4.82 5.70
N GLY A 44 15.74 -5.55 4.73
CA GLY A 44 15.19 -6.86 4.38
C GLY A 44 13.97 -6.82 3.49
N GLY A 45 13.55 -5.64 3.01
CA GLY A 45 12.34 -5.60 2.18
C GLY A 45 11.89 -4.21 1.78
N TRP A 46 10.58 -4.05 1.75
CA TRP A 46 9.94 -2.84 1.24
C TRP A 46 8.74 -2.52 2.11
N ARG A 47 8.46 -1.27 2.33
CA ARG A 47 7.32 -0.86 3.16
C ARG A 47 6.43 0.09 2.40
N VAL A 48 5.14 -0.09 2.57
CA VAL A 48 4.12 0.78 2.00
C VAL A 48 3.23 1.26 3.15
N VAL A 49 2.82 2.53 3.10
CA VAL A 49 1.87 3.06 4.08
C VAL A 49 0.74 3.72 3.32
N ASN A 50 -0.49 3.35 3.65
CA ASN A 50 -1.69 3.95 3.07
C ASN A 50 -2.55 4.52 4.18
N VAL A 51 -3.26 5.62 3.88
CA VAL A 51 -4.30 6.12 4.76
C VAL A 51 -5.60 5.97 4.00
N VAL A 52 -6.51 5.18 4.55
CA VAL A 52 -7.72 4.73 3.86
C VAL A 52 -8.94 5.06 4.71
N PRO A 53 -10.14 5.01 4.11
CA PRO A 53 -11.36 5.36 4.87
C PRO A 53 -11.65 4.43 6.04
N SER A 54 -11.40 3.14 5.89
CA SER A 54 -11.65 2.18 6.97
C SER A 54 -10.83 0.92 6.73
N GLN A 55 -10.65 0.14 7.79
CA GLN A 55 -9.95 -1.13 7.67
C GLN A 55 -10.73 -2.09 6.77
N GLU A 56 -12.04 -2.08 6.87
CA GLU A 56 -12.87 -2.96 6.07
C GLU A 56 -12.72 -2.66 4.58
N GLU A 57 -12.69 -1.38 4.21
CA GLU A 57 -12.52 -1.03 2.81
C GLU A 57 -11.15 -1.45 2.31
N PHE A 58 -10.12 -1.33 3.15
CA PHE A 58 -8.81 -1.80 2.74
C PHE A 58 -8.79 -3.31 2.55
N GLU A 59 -9.44 -4.06 3.45
CA GLU A 59 -9.45 -5.50 3.35
C GLU A 59 -10.16 -5.96 2.08
N THR A 60 -11.25 -5.30 1.73
CA THR A 60 -11.93 -5.59 0.47
C THR A 60 -11.02 -5.34 -0.72
N PHE A 61 -10.34 -4.20 -0.70
CA PHE A 61 -9.39 -3.86 -1.75
C PHE A 61 -8.27 -4.91 -1.83
N ALA A 62 -7.75 -5.33 -0.68
CA ALA A 62 -6.67 -6.30 -0.66
C ALA A 62 -7.10 -7.63 -1.26
N ASN A 63 -8.31 -8.07 -0.95
CA ASN A 63 -8.79 -9.33 -1.50
C ASN A 63 -9.11 -9.23 -2.99
N ASP A 64 -9.69 -8.11 -3.41
CA ASP A 64 -10.18 -7.97 -4.78
C ASP A 64 -9.09 -7.55 -5.76
N ARG A 65 -8.11 -6.80 -5.30
CA ARG A 65 -7.13 -6.19 -6.19
C ARG A 65 -5.70 -6.55 -5.86
N LEU A 66 -5.33 -6.47 -4.58
CA LEU A 66 -3.94 -6.64 -4.19
C LEU A 66 -3.49 -8.09 -4.29
N ARG A 67 -4.29 -9.01 -3.75
CA ARG A 67 -3.94 -10.42 -3.80
C ARG A 67 -3.81 -10.93 -5.23
N PRO A 68 -4.77 -10.65 -6.13
CA PRO A 68 -4.60 -11.07 -7.52
C PRO A 68 -3.36 -10.47 -8.18
N ALA A 69 -3.00 -9.24 -7.82
CA ALA A 69 -1.81 -8.63 -8.40
C ALA A 69 -0.55 -9.36 -7.99
N PHE A 70 -0.44 -9.78 -6.72
CA PHE A 70 0.70 -10.55 -6.29
C PHE A 70 0.76 -11.91 -6.98
N GLU A 71 -0.39 -12.56 -7.11
CA GLU A 71 -0.44 -13.85 -7.81
C GLU A 71 -0.01 -13.71 -9.25
N GLN A 72 -0.46 -12.67 -9.90
CA GLN A 72 -0.16 -12.42 -11.29
C GLN A 72 1.33 -12.11 -11.48
N ALA A 73 1.92 -11.45 -10.52
CA ALA A 73 3.33 -11.11 -10.57
C ALA A 73 4.22 -12.32 -10.28
N GLY A 74 3.64 -13.41 -9.77
CA GLY A 74 4.42 -14.63 -9.54
C GLY A 74 5.42 -14.49 -8.41
N GLU A 75 5.02 -13.87 -7.30
CA GLU A 75 5.94 -13.63 -6.19
C GLU A 75 5.47 -14.33 -4.92
N PRO A 76 5.50 -15.67 -4.90
CA PRO A 76 5.01 -16.42 -3.75
C PRO A 76 5.88 -16.28 -2.51
N ASP A 77 7.10 -15.78 -2.65
CA ASP A 77 8.02 -15.62 -1.51
C ASP A 77 7.75 -14.33 -0.74
N ILE A 78 6.86 -13.48 -1.24
CA ILE A 78 6.51 -12.26 -0.53
C ILE A 78 5.20 -12.48 0.20
N VAL A 79 5.25 -12.45 1.53
CA VAL A 79 4.06 -12.59 2.36
C VAL A 79 3.84 -11.27 3.05
N PRO A 80 2.88 -10.46 2.59
CA PRO A 80 2.65 -9.14 3.17
C PRO A 80 2.28 -9.23 4.64
N GLN A 81 2.80 -8.30 5.42
CA GLN A 81 2.46 -8.19 6.83
C GLN A 81 1.77 -6.86 7.03
N PHE A 82 0.58 -6.89 7.61
CA PHE A 82 -0.25 -5.71 7.74
C PHE A 82 -0.32 -5.24 9.18
N THR A 83 -0.21 -3.95 9.38
CA THR A 83 -0.42 -3.31 10.68
C THR A 83 -1.38 -2.16 10.47
N PHE A 84 -2.41 -2.08 11.30
CA PHE A 84 -3.44 -1.05 11.19
C PHE A 84 -3.46 -0.21 12.46
N PHE A 85 -3.73 1.08 12.30
CA PHE A 85 -4.07 1.91 13.46
C PHE A 85 -4.99 3.03 13.01
N PRO A 86 -5.90 3.49 13.90
CA PRO A 86 -6.80 4.59 13.54
C PRO A 86 -6.00 5.88 13.49
N VAL A 87 -6.34 6.73 12.53
CA VAL A 87 -5.66 8.00 12.37
C VAL A 87 -6.30 9.01 13.30
N TYR A 88 -5.52 9.54 14.23
CA TYR A 88 -6.00 10.60 15.09
C TYR A 88 -5.81 11.96 14.42
N LYS A 89 -4.68 12.16 13.75
CA LYS A 89 -4.39 13.45 13.13
C LYS A 89 -3.58 13.23 11.85
N LEU A 90 -3.95 13.94 10.80
CA LEU A 90 -3.25 13.93 9.54
C LEU A 90 -2.96 15.38 9.16
N ILE A 91 -1.71 15.70 8.94
CA ILE A 91 -1.30 17.03 8.52
C ILE A 91 -0.56 16.88 7.22
N GLN A 92 -0.96 17.63 6.21
CA GLN A 92 -0.34 17.58 4.91
C GLN A 92 -0.04 19.00 4.44
N THR A 93 1.08 19.19 3.78
CA THR A 93 1.39 20.48 3.20
C THR A 93 0.70 20.66 1.85
N GLY A 94 0.40 19.58 1.19
CA GLY A 94 -0.38 19.64 -0.04
C GLY A 94 0.41 20.00 -1.28
N THR A 95 1.48 20.70 -1.15
CA THR A 95 2.25 21.14 -2.31
C THR A 95 3.64 20.55 -2.34
N GLU A 96 3.91 19.69 -1.41
CA GLU A 96 5.21 19.08 -1.30
C GLU A 96 5.54 18.29 -2.54
N ARG A 97 6.78 18.35 -2.96
CA ARG A 97 7.21 17.48 -4.01
C ARG A 97 8.64 17.16 -3.83
N SER A 98 9.04 16.08 -4.23
CA SER A 98 10.40 15.65 -4.01
C SER A 98 11.10 15.37 -5.31
#